data_94036225585180cc2e672716f03e48dc
#
_entry.id   94036225585180cc2e672716f03e48dc
#
_cell.length_a   1.000
_cell.length_b   1.000
_cell.length_c   1.000
_cell.angle_alpha   90.00
_cell.angle_beta   90.00
_cell.angle_gamma   90.00
#
_symmetry.space_group_name_H-M   'P 1'
#
loop_
_entity.id
_entity.type
_entity.pdbx_description
1 polymer ?
#
loop_
_entity_poly.entity_id
_entity_poly.type
_entity_poly.pdbx_seq_one_letter_code
_entity_poly.pdbx_strand_id
1 'polypeptide(L)'
;FDASVKRFPAGAKVPHMGWNDFVSLGEDPILKGLNPADDVYYVHSYYAGVNEYTTAVCEYGLPFSAAMRRDNFFATQFHPEKSAGTGARILANFLGL
;
A
#
# COMPACT_ATOMS: atom_id res chain seq x y z
N PHE A 1 -1.57 10.79 9.76
CA PHE A 1 -1.04 9.59 10.42
C PHE A 1 0.26 9.91 11.13
N ASP A 2 0.41 9.41 12.33
CA ASP A 2 1.64 9.53 13.10
C ASP A 2 2.52 8.32 12.82
N ALA A 3 3.20 8.35 11.67
CA ALA A 3 4.04 7.25 11.20
C ALA A 3 5.37 7.80 10.69
N SER A 4 6.44 7.04 10.92
CA SER A 4 7.78 7.39 10.46
C SER A 4 7.90 7.14 8.97
N VAL A 5 8.35 8.14 8.20
CA VAL A 5 8.60 8.05 6.77
C VAL A 5 10.09 8.07 6.52
N LYS A 6 10.58 7.07 5.78
CA LYS A 6 12.00 6.89 5.50
C LYS A 6 12.24 6.75 4.02
N ARG A 7 13.46 7.06 3.57
CA ARG A 7 13.90 6.76 2.22
C ARG A 7 14.39 5.31 2.15
N PHE A 8 14.15 4.64 1.00
CA PHE A 8 14.70 3.30 0.78
C PHE A 8 16.23 3.31 0.94
N PRO A 9 16.81 2.25 1.54
CA PRO A 9 18.23 2.20 1.83
C PRO A 9 19.09 2.20 0.56
N ALA A 10 20.36 2.57 0.72
CA ALA A 10 21.36 2.46 -0.33
C ALA A 10 21.43 1.01 -0.84
N GLY A 11 21.49 0.83 -2.18
CA GLY A 11 21.47 -0.49 -2.80
C GLY A 11 20.09 -0.90 -3.32
N ALA A 12 19.01 -0.32 -2.81
CA ALA A 12 17.70 -0.47 -3.44
C ALA A 12 17.60 0.44 -4.65
N LYS A 13 16.96 -0.04 -5.72
CA LYS A 13 16.71 0.79 -6.89
C LYS A 13 15.60 1.79 -6.55
N VAL A 14 15.91 3.07 -6.62
CA VAL A 14 15.00 4.16 -6.23
C VAL A 14 14.71 5.05 -7.44
N PRO A 15 13.43 5.37 -7.72
CA PRO A 15 12.23 4.99 -6.96
C PRO A 15 11.84 3.53 -7.17
N HIS A 16 11.07 2.97 -6.23
CA HIS A 16 10.34 1.72 -6.44
C HIS A 16 9.27 2.03 -7.49
N MET A 17 9.42 1.47 -8.66
CA MET A 17 8.56 1.76 -9.80
C MET A 17 8.10 0.47 -10.45
N GLY A 18 6.79 0.31 -10.61
CA GLY A 18 6.21 -0.84 -11.27
C GLY A 18 5.15 -1.53 -10.43
N TRP A 19 4.76 -2.70 -10.89
CA TRP A 19 3.74 -3.52 -10.25
C TRP A 19 4.35 -4.40 -9.16
N ASN A 20 3.67 -4.50 -8.04
CA ASN A 20 4.06 -5.39 -6.95
C ASN A 20 2.82 -5.86 -6.21
N ASP A 21 2.90 -7.05 -5.63
CA ASP A 21 1.81 -7.64 -4.86
C ASP A 21 1.98 -7.35 -3.36
N PHE A 22 1.12 -7.98 -2.54
CA PHE A 22 1.15 -7.78 -1.09
C PHE A 22 1.78 -8.98 -0.40
N VAL A 23 2.56 -8.72 0.63
CA VAL A 23 3.04 -9.75 1.56
C VAL A 23 1.88 -10.18 2.45
N SER A 24 1.09 -9.24 2.92
CA SER A 24 -0.08 -9.52 3.74
C SER A 24 -1.15 -8.44 3.59
N LEU A 25 -2.40 -8.82 3.82
CA LEU A 25 -3.55 -7.93 3.87
C LEU A 25 -4.26 -8.13 5.20
N GLY A 26 -4.49 -7.04 5.93
CA GLY A 26 -5.26 -7.02 7.15
C GLY A 26 -6.70 -6.59 6.91
N GLU A 27 -7.44 -6.40 7.99
CA GLU A 27 -8.81 -5.94 7.90
C GLU A 27 -8.87 -4.43 7.64
N ASP A 28 -9.43 -4.08 6.48
CA ASP A 28 -9.59 -2.71 6.06
C ASP A 28 -10.71 -2.68 5.02
N PRO A 29 -11.75 -1.85 5.20
CA PRO A 29 -12.88 -1.81 4.26
C PRO A 29 -12.46 -1.52 2.81
N ILE A 30 -11.40 -0.72 2.59
CA ILE A 30 -10.97 -0.42 1.23
C ILE A 30 -10.27 -1.60 0.55
N LEU A 31 -9.83 -2.60 1.32
CA LEU A 31 -9.14 -3.79 0.81
C LEU A 31 -10.08 -4.98 0.62
N LYS A 32 -11.37 -4.80 0.86
CA LYS A 32 -12.35 -5.88 0.77
C LYS A 32 -12.38 -6.51 -0.63
N GLY A 33 -12.26 -7.83 -0.67
CA GLY A 33 -12.28 -8.58 -1.92
C GLY A 33 -10.93 -8.72 -2.60
N LEU A 34 -9.86 -8.13 -2.03
CA LEU A 34 -8.50 -8.33 -2.53
C LEU A 34 -7.87 -9.58 -1.93
N ASN A 35 -6.88 -10.11 -2.61
CA ASN A 35 -6.02 -11.16 -2.08
C ASN A 35 -4.54 -10.73 -2.22
N PRO A 36 -3.60 -11.37 -1.46
CA PRO A 36 -2.20 -10.95 -1.48
C PRO A 36 -1.54 -10.99 -2.85
N ALA A 37 -2.02 -11.84 -3.77
CA ALA A 37 -1.46 -11.95 -5.11
C ALA A 37 -1.91 -10.84 -6.07
N ASP A 38 -2.85 -9.99 -5.67
CA ASP A 38 -3.28 -8.87 -6.48
C ASP A 38 -2.18 -7.81 -6.56
N ASP A 39 -1.92 -7.32 -7.79
CA ASP A 39 -0.88 -6.34 -8.02
C ASP A 39 -1.42 -4.91 -7.97
N VAL A 40 -0.61 -4.01 -7.46
CA VAL A 40 -0.84 -2.57 -7.48
C VAL A 40 0.40 -1.85 -8.00
N TYR A 41 0.22 -0.63 -8.50
CA TYR A 41 1.29 0.13 -9.14
C TYR A 41 1.94 1.10 -8.16
N TYR A 42 3.27 1.09 -8.10
CA TYR A 42 4.09 1.94 -7.24
C TYR A 42 4.98 2.88 -8.05
N VAL A 43 5.11 4.11 -7.56
CA VAL A 43 6.18 5.05 -7.94
C VAL A 43 6.53 5.84 -6.69
N HIS A 44 7.57 5.43 -5.95
CA HIS A 44 7.95 6.14 -4.73
C HIS A 44 9.40 5.87 -4.34
N SER A 45 10.00 6.84 -3.65
CA SER A 45 11.36 6.76 -3.10
C SER A 45 11.36 6.67 -1.58
N TYR A 46 10.24 7.00 -0.96
CA TYR A 46 10.06 7.02 0.49
C TYR A 46 8.95 6.06 0.87
N TYR A 47 8.97 5.58 2.10
CA TYR A 47 7.99 4.62 2.59
C TYR A 47 7.69 4.86 4.06
N ALA A 48 6.48 4.49 4.48
CA ALA A 48 6.14 4.37 5.89
C ALA A 48 6.45 2.95 6.35
N GLY A 49 7.19 2.81 7.45
CA GLY A 49 7.47 1.50 8.03
C GLY A 49 6.18 0.82 8.50
N VAL A 50 6.24 -0.50 8.68
CA VAL A 50 5.12 -1.25 9.25
C VAL A 50 4.89 -0.76 10.68
N ASN A 51 3.63 -0.42 11.00
CA ASN A 51 3.25 0.15 12.28
C ASN A 51 1.83 -0.30 12.65
N GLU A 52 1.32 0.23 13.77
CA GLU A 52 -0.01 -0.16 14.28
C GLU A 52 -1.17 0.17 13.36
N TYR A 53 -0.99 1.09 12.42
CA TYR A 53 -2.02 1.50 11.47
C TYR A 53 -1.95 0.73 10.16
N THR A 54 -0.91 -0.09 9.96
CA THR A 54 -0.68 -0.81 8.70
C THR A 54 -1.76 -1.85 8.47
N THR A 55 -2.41 -1.78 7.30
CA THR A 55 -3.43 -2.75 6.89
C THR A 55 -2.99 -3.61 5.71
N ALA A 56 -1.99 -3.18 4.96
CA ALA A 56 -1.39 -3.99 3.91
C ALA A 56 0.12 -3.79 3.93
N VAL A 57 0.85 -4.88 3.73
CA VAL A 57 2.32 -4.89 3.71
C VAL A 57 2.80 -5.31 2.34
N CYS A 58 3.76 -4.56 1.81
CA CYS A 58 4.50 -4.91 0.60
C CYS A 58 5.98 -5.01 0.94
N GLU A 59 6.75 -5.67 0.08
CA GLU A 59 8.20 -5.78 0.25
C GLU A 59 8.93 -5.28 -0.98
N TYR A 60 9.92 -4.42 -0.76
CA TYR A 60 10.85 -3.95 -1.77
C TYR A 60 12.22 -3.77 -1.13
N GLY A 61 12.96 -4.87 -1.02
CA GLY A 61 14.19 -4.92 -0.26
C GLY A 61 13.98 -4.93 1.27
N LEU A 62 12.83 -4.46 1.73
CA LEU A 62 12.38 -4.48 3.10
C LEU A 62 10.85 -4.38 3.14
N PRO A 63 10.20 -4.81 4.21
CA PRO A 63 8.75 -4.65 4.31
C PRO A 63 8.40 -3.19 4.62
N PHE A 64 7.29 -2.72 4.03
CA PHE A 64 6.78 -1.38 4.28
C PHE A 64 5.25 -1.36 4.23
N SER A 65 4.66 -0.28 4.74
CA SER A 65 3.20 -0.10 4.72
C SER A 65 2.74 0.20 3.30
N ALA A 66 2.00 -0.72 2.69
CA ALA A 66 1.34 -0.48 1.40
C ALA A 66 0.05 0.30 1.60
N ALA A 67 -0.65 0.05 2.71
CA ALA A 67 -1.85 0.78 3.10
C ALA A 67 -1.91 0.92 4.61
N MET A 68 -2.55 2.00 5.06
CA MET A 68 -2.75 2.27 6.48
C MET A 68 -4.17 2.79 6.70
N ARG A 69 -4.69 2.54 7.90
CA ARG A 69 -6.01 3.02 8.31
C ARG A 69 -5.98 3.46 9.76
N ARG A 70 -6.60 4.60 10.03
CA ARG A 70 -6.91 5.03 11.40
C ARG A 70 -8.32 5.61 11.38
N ASP A 71 -9.24 4.95 12.09
CA ASP A 71 -10.66 5.31 12.10
C ASP A 71 -11.22 5.39 10.67
N ASN A 72 -11.63 6.55 10.20
CA ASN A 72 -12.13 6.78 8.85
C ASN A 72 -11.10 7.43 7.92
N PHE A 73 -9.83 7.47 8.31
CA PHE A 73 -8.74 7.94 7.48
C PHE A 73 -8.01 6.75 6.85
N PHE A 74 -7.83 6.80 5.54
CA PHE A 74 -7.21 5.74 4.75
C PHE A 74 -6.05 6.32 3.95
N ALA A 75 -4.96 5.57 3.84
CA ALA A 75 -3.80 5.96 3.05
C ALA A 75 -3.26 4.76 2.30
N THR A 76 -2.76 5.00 1.09
CA THR A 76 -2.06 3.98 0.30
C THR A 76 -0.73 4.54 -0.18
N GLN A 77 0.29 3.69 -0.25
CA GLN A 77 1.57 4.03 -0.85
C GLN A 77 1.52 3.91 -2.37
N PHE A 78 0.76 2.93 -2.86
CA PHE A 78 0.57 2.72 -4.29
C PHE A 78 -0.47 3.71 -4.85
N HIS A 79 -0.59 3.73 -6.17
CA HIS A 79 -1.56 4.57 -6.88
C HIS A 79 -2.78 3.74 -7.30
N PRO A 80 -3.90 3.81 -6.56
CA PRO A 80 -5.10 3.06 -6.97
C PRO A 80 -5.56 3.41 -8.37
N GLU A 81 -5.48 4.70 -8.75
CA GLU A 81 -5.90 5.18 -10.07
C GLU A 81 -5.05 4.60 -11.21
N LYS A 82 -3.86 4.05 -10.90
CA LYS A 82 -2.96 3.43 -11.87
C LYS A 82 -2.86 1.91 -11.71
N SER A 83 -3.68 1.33 -10.85
CA SER A 83 -3.58 -0.08 -10.47
C SER A 83 -4.66 -0.96 -11.12
N ALA A 84 -5.18 -0.54 -12.27
CA ALA A 84 -6.15 -1.29 -13.09
C ALA A 84 -7.33 -1.83 -12.26
N GLY A 85 -7.70 -3.11 -12.43
CA GLY A 85 -8.84 -3.71 -11.75
C GLY A 85 -8.74 -3.74 -10.24
N THR A 86 -7.54 -3.98 -9.70
CA THR A 86 -7.29 -3.95 -8.25
C THR A 86 -7.55 -2.54 -7.70
N GLY A 87 -7.04 -1.53 -8.39
CA GLY A 87 -7.25 -0.13 -8.00
C GLY A 87 -8.72 0.27 -8.11
N ALA A 88 -9.40 -0.16 -9.16
CA ALA A 88 -10.83 0.11 -9.31
C ALA A 88 -11.65 -0.46 -8.15
N ARG A 89 -11.31 -1.67 -7.68
CA ARG A 89 -11.96 -2.29 -6.52
C ARG A 89 -11.73 -1.46 -5.26
N ILE A 90 -10.50 -1.01 -5.03
CA ILE A 90 -10.16 -0.19 -3.86
C ILE A 90 -10.95 1.12 -3.87
N LEU A 91 -10.98 1.80 -5.01
CA LEU A 91 -11.73 3.06 -5.14
C LEU A 91 -13.23 2.85 -4.94
N ALA A 92 -13.79 1.77 -5.50
CA ALA A 92 -15.20 1.43 -5.31
C ALA A 92 -15.49 1.14 -3.83
N ASN A 93 -14.63 0.40 -3.15
CA ASN A 93 -14.76 0.13 -1.72
C ASN A 93 -14.76 1.43 -0.91
N PHE A 94 -13.86 2.34 -1.23
CA PHE A 94 -13.77 3.64 -0.55
C PHE A 94 -15.04 4.46 -0.74
N LEU A 95 -15.55 4.52 -1.98
CA LEU A 95 -16.76 5.28 -2.30
C LEU A 95 -18.02 4.68 -1.67
N GLY A 96 -17.99 3.39 -1.34
CA GLY A 96 -19.10 2.69 -0.71
C GLY A 96 -19.14 2.77 0.81
N LEU A 97 -18.19 3.49 1.42
CA LEU A 97 -18.14 3.60 2.88
C LEU A 97 -19.21 4.53 3.45
#